data_8e449d3e48ce34e35c6c642fb7276534
#
_entry.id   8e449d3e48ce34e35c6c642fb7276534
#
_cell.length_a   1.000
_cell.length_b   1.000
_cell.length_c   1.000
_cell.angle_alpha   90.00
_cell.angle_beta   90.00
_cell.angle_gamma   90.00
#
_symmetry.space_group_name_H-M   'P 1'
#
loop_
_entity.id
_entity.type
_entity.pdbx_description
1 polymer ?
#
loop_
_entity_poly.entity_id
_entity_poly.type
_entity_poly.pdbx_seq_one_letter_code
_entity_poly.pdbx_strand_id
1 'polypeptide(L)'
;MNKKTLKILEFEKIINSLVDMASSEPAKKLCSKLKPSTDIAEIQKNQSHTTAALDRIRLKGNLSLSEVKDIKDSLKRLEIGSSLSQVELMKILSILNAAAKAIAYGLHEDDPEYDVLEEYFITLDECKPLKKELSRCIISEEIIADNASPELSHIRRKINQINSKMHTELNNILNAHREYLMDAVITQRDGAYCLPIKSEYKNKVSGVVHDQSSTGSTVFIEPLAVIRMNNELKSLAMDEKKEIEKILERLSLLAAEYIAVLDNNAKN
;
A
#
# COMPACT_ATOMS: atom_id res chain seq x y z
N MET A 1 -36.74 -14.24 17.58
CA MET A 1 -36.72 -15.62 17.06
C MET A 1 -35.66 -16.42 17.83
N ASN A 2 -35.94 -17.69 18.25
CA ASN A 2 -34.98 -18.43 19.06
C ASN A 2 -33.97 -19.21 18.16
N LYS A 3 -32.82 -19.59 18.74
CA LYS A 3 -31.72 -20.28 18.00
C LYS A 3 -32.18 -21.61 17.37
N LYS A 4 -33.08 -22.36 18.03
CA LYS A 4 -33.60 -23.64 17.55
C LYS A 4 -34.42 -23.47 16.26
N THR A 5 -35.26 -22.43 16.21
CA THR A 5 -36.06 -22.10 15.03
C THR A 5 -35.18 -21.69 13.84
N LEU A 6 -34.15 -20.87 14.07
CA LEU A 6 -33.20 -20.47 13.01
C LEU A 6 -32.46 -21.68 12.42
N LYS A 7 -32.09 -22.64 13.27
CA LYS A 7 -31.45 -23.88 12.82
C LYS A 7 -32.37 -24.76 12.00
N ILE A 8 -33.65 -24.90 12.41
CA ILE A 8 -34.66 -25.69 11.68
C ILE A 8 -34.95 -25.08 10.31
N LEU A 9 -34.97 -23.75 10.22
CA LEU A 9 -35.19 -23.00 8.99
C LEU A 9 -33.93 -22.84 8.13
N GLU A 10 -32.83 -23.46 8.55
CA GLU A 10 -31.54 -23.38 7.83
C GLU A 10 -31.08 -21.93 7.54
N PHE A 11 -31.44 -20.97 8.41
CA PHE A 11 -31.16 -19.55 8.24
C PHE A 11 -29.67 -19.27 8.02
N GLU A 12 -28.79 -20.06 8.61
CA GLU A 12 -27.33 -19.94 8.46
C GLU A 12 -26.89 -20.18 7.00
N LYS A 13 -27.57 -21.06 6.25
CA LYS A 13 -27.27 -21.29 4.83
C LYS A 13 -27.60 -20.04 3.99
N ILE A 14 -28.70 -19.38 4.31
CA ILE A 14 -29.09 -18.13 3.63
C ILE A 14 -28.06 -17.03 3.90
N ILE A 15 -27.65 -16.89 5.17
CA ILE A 15 -26.60 -15.89 5.54
C ILE A 15 -25.28 -16.20 4.83
N ASN A 16 -24.84 -17.44 4.81
CA ASN A 16 -23.59 -17.82 4.13
C ASN A 16 -23.65 -17.51 2.62
N SER A 17 -24.77 -17.84 1.95
CA SER A 17 -24.96 -17.48 0.56
C SER A 17 -24.92 -15.96 0.32
N LEU A 18 -25.48 -15.17 1.24
CA LEU A 18 -25.44 -13.70 1.15
C LEU A 18 -24.00 -13.16 1.36
N VAL A 19 -23.28 -13.74 2.30
CA VAL A 19 -21.85 -13.40 2.55
C VAL A 19 -20.99 -13.71 1.32
N ASP A 20 -21.25 -14.84 0.66
CA ASP A 20 -20.51 -15.23 -0.55
C ASP A 20 -20.79 -14.28 -1.74
N MET A 21 -21.98 -13.70 -1.81
CA MET A 21 -22.33 -12.70 -2.82
C MET A 21 -21.75 -11.31 -2.53
N ALA A 22 -21.40 -11.01 -1.28
CA ALA A 22 -20.88 -9.71 -0.91
C ALA A 22 -19.44 -9.53 -1.44
N SER A 23 -19.18 -8.40 -2.12
CA SER A 23 -17.91 -8.14 -2.81
C SER A 23 -16.81 -7.54 -1.92
N SER A 24 -17.18 -6.86 -0.81
CA SER A 24 -16.22 -6.21 0.08
C SER A 24 -16.19 -6.85 1.47
N GLU A 25 -15.04 -6.77 2.16
CA GLU A 25 -14.88 -7.27 3.54
C GLU A 25 -15.87 -6.63 4.54
N PRO A 26 -16.09 -5.30 4.52
CA PRO A 26 -17.13 -4.70 5.38
C PRO A 26 -18.53 -5.23 5.09
N ALA A 27 -18.91 -5.39 3.81
CA ALA A 27 -20.22 -5.93 3.42
C ALA A 27 -20.40 -7.38 3.90
N LYS A 28 -19.39 -8.23 3.75
CA LYS A 28 -19.40 -9.60 4.31
C LYS A 28 -19.63 -9.62 5.82
N LYS A 29 -18.96 -8.72 6.55
CA LYS A 29 -19.15 -8.57 7.99
C LYS A 29 -20.58 -8.10 8.35
N LEU A 30 -21.19 -7.22 7.56
CA LEU A 30 -22.57 -6.77 7.75
C LEU A 30 -23.54 -7.92 7.47
N CYS A 31 -23.39 -8.61 6.34
CA CYS A 31 -24.22 -9.76 5.99
C CYS A 31 -24.20 -10.86 7.05
N SER A 32 -23.00 -11.19 7.59
CA SER A 32 -22.87 -12.22 8.63
C SER A 32 -23.56 -11.89 9.97
N LYS A 33 -23.87 -10.60 10.23
CA LYS A 33 -24.54 -10.12 11.44
C LYS A 33 -26.04 -9.97 11.28
N LEU A 34 -26.59 -10.16 10.08
CA LEU A 34 -28.02 -10.02 9.84
C LEU A 34 -28.83 -11.00 10.68
N LYS A 35 -29.95 -10.51 11.18
CA LYS A 35 -30.91 -11.27 11.99
C LYS A 35 -32.31 -10.97 11.48
N PRO A 36 -33.24 -11.93 11.60
CA PRO A 36 -34.64 -11.65 11.34
C PRO A 36 -35.18 -10.57 12.28
N SER A 37 -35.84 -9.58 11.72
CA SER A 37 -36.57 -8.55 12.48
C SER A 37 -38.07 -8.90 12.57
N THR A 38 -38.75 -8.38 13.58
CA THR A 38 -40.20 -8.44 13.74
C THR A 38 -40.81 -7.03 13.69
N ASP A 39 -40.00 -6.00 13.56
CA ASP A 39 -40.42 -4.62 13.38
C ASP A 39 -40.84 -4.37 11.94
N ILE A 40 -42.11 -4.13 11.71
CA ILE A 40 -42.70 -3.93 10.40
C ILE A 40 -42.10 -2.73 9.69
N ALA A 41 -41.87 -1.63 10.39
CA ALA A 41 -41.30 -0.40 9.82
C ALA A 41 -39.84 -0.64 9.34
N GLU A 42 -39.04 -1.32 10.17
CA GLU A 42 -37.68 -1.70 9.81
C GLU A 42 -37.65 -2.64 8.57
N ILE A 43 -38.54 -3.63 8.57
CA ILE A 43 -38.65 -4.57 7.44
C ILE A 43 -39.02 -3.85 6.14
N GLN A 44 -40.04 -2.98 6.17
CA GLN A 44 -40.48 -2.22 5.00
C GLN A 44 -39.37 -1.29 4.49
N LYS A 45 -38.66 -0.60 5.39
CA LYS A 45 -37.52 0.24 5.03
C LYS A 45 -36.43 -0.57 4.32
N ASN A 46 -36.01 -1.70 4.89
CA ASN A 46 -34.96 -2.54 4.31
C ASN A 46 -35.38 -3.16 2.98
N GLN A 47 -36.64 -3.50 2.81
CA GLN A 47 -37.20 -3.98 1.54
C GLN A 47 -37.20 -2.87 0.46
N SER A 48 -37.60 -1.64 0.82
CA SER A 48 -37.56 -0.51 -0.12
C SER A 48 -36.12 -0.20 -0.59
N HIS A 49 -35.13 -0.25 0.32
CA HIS A 49 -33.71 -0.11 -0.04
C HIS A 49 -33.26 -1.20 -1.00
N THR A 50 -33.67 -2.46 -0.76
CA THR A 50 -33.31 -3.58 -1.63
C THR A 50 -33.92 -3.43 -3.02
N THR A 51 -35.19 -2.99 -3.10
CA THR A 51 -35.88 -2.75 -4.37
C THR A 51 -35.19 -1.62 -5.14
N ALA A 52 -34.94 -0.49 -4.50
CA ALA A 52 -34.25 0.64 -5.11
C ALA A 52 -32.84 0.26 -5.61
N ALA A 53 -32.09 -0.54 -4.83
CA ALA A 53 -30.80 -1.04 -5.26
C ALA A 53 -30.89 -1.93 -6.52
N LEU A 54 -31.89 -2.82 -6.56
CA LEU A 54 -32.12 -3.68 -7.74
C LEU A 54 -32.49 -2.86 -8.97
N ASP A 55 -33.33 -1.85 -8.84
CA ASP A 55 -33.75 -0.98 -9.93
C ASP A 55 -32.58 -0.14 -10.44
N ARG A 56 -31.73 0.41 -9.55
CA ARG A 56 -30.49 1.09 -9.96
C ARG A 56 -29.53 0.16 -10.71
N ILE A 57 -29.34 -1.08 -10.24
CA ILE A 57 -28.49 -2.06 -10.93
C ILE A 57 -29.02 -2.39 -12.33
N ARG A 58 -30.34 -2.49 -12.49
CA ARG A 58 -30.98 -2.74 -13.81
C ARG A 58 -30.79 -1.55 -14.76
N LEU A 59 -30.86 -0.34 -14.27
CA LEU A 59 -30.78 0.88 -15.09
C LEU A 59 -29.34 1.31 -15.39
N LYS A 60 -28.45 1.25 -14.39
CA LYS A 60 -27.09 1.83 -14.45
C LYS A 60 -25.97 0.79 -14.39
N GLY A 61 -26.31 -0.49 -14.21
CA GLY A 61 -25.32 -1.54 -13.96
C GLY A 61 -24.87 -1.61 -12.51
N ASN A 62 -23.88 -2.46 -12.25
CA ASN A 62 -23.40 -2.74 -10.89
C ASN A 62 -22.33 -1.74 -10.44
N LEU A 63 -22.43 -1.23 -9.21
CA LEU A 63 -21.39 -0.46 -8.54
C LEU A 63 -20.38 -1.42 -7.89
N SER A 64 -19.14 -1.44 -8.39
CA SER A 64 -18.10 -2.28 -7.80
C SER A 64 -17.47 -1.62 -6.56
N LEU A 65 -17.63 -2.27 -5.40
CA LEU A 65 -17.06 -1.86 -4.12
C LEU A 65 -16.07 -2.90 -3.55
N SER A 66 -15.56 -3.80 -4.41
CA SER A 66 -14.67 -4.90 -4.01
C SER A 66 -13.34 -4.43 -3.40
N GLU A 67 -12.87 -3.24 -3.77
CA GLU A 67 -11.62 -2.66 -3.28
C GLU A 67 -11.74 -2.04 -1.88
N VAL A 68 -12.98 -1.88 -1.35
CA VAL A 68 -13.20 -1.26 -0.05
C VAL A 68 -12.68 -2.16 1.07
N LYS A 69 -11.80 -1.61 1.92
CA LYS A 69 -11.18 -2.28 3.06
C LYS A 69 -11.67 -1.69 4.38
N ASP A 70 -11.60 -2.47 5.45
CA ASP A 70 -11.89 -1.99 6.80
C ASP A 70 -10.78 -1.04 7.28
N ILE A 71 -11.16 0.19 7.66
CA ILE A 71 -10.23 1.23 8.15
C ILE A 71 -10.45 1.62 9.62
N LYS A 72 -11.32 0.91 10.35
CA LYS A 72 -11.67 1.27 11.73
C LYS A 72 -10.46 1.38 12.65
N ASP A 73 -9.50 0.47 12.54
CA ASP A 73 -8.31 0.51 13.36
C ASP A 73 -7.36 1.64 12.92
N SER A 74 -7.31 1.96 11.64
CA SER A 74 -6.57 3.11 11.12
C SER A 74 -7.16 4.43 11.65
N LEU A 75 -8.49 4.57 11.68
CA LEU A 75 -9.15 5.76 12.25
C LEU A 75 -8.84 5.94 13.74
N LYS A 76 -8.90 4.87 14.54
CA LYS A 76 -8.52 4.92 15.96
C LYS A 76 -7.06 5.36 16.17
N ARG A 77 -6.16 4.91 15.29
CA ARG A 77 -4.76 5.32 15.35
C ARG A 77 -4.58 6.80 15.02
N LEU A 78 -5.32 7.29 14.03
CA LEU A 78 -5.32 8.74 13.70
C LEU A 78 -5.89 9.58 14.86
N GLU A 79 -6.96 9.14 15.53
CA GLU A 79 -7.55 9.83 16.69
C GLU A 79 -6.55 10.05 17.83
N ILE A 80 -5.63 9.11 18.06
CA ILE A 80 -4.59 9.23 19.08
C ILE A 80 -3.29 9.84 18.55
N GLY A 81 -3.29 10.38 17.32
CA GLY A 81 -2.15 11.04 16.72
C GLY A 81 -1.03 10.09 16.24
N SER A 82 -1.34 8.80 16.06
CA SER A 82 -0.34 7.83 15.56
C SER A 82 -0.18 7.93 14.05
N SER A 83 1.05 7.84 13.58
CA SER A 83 1.35 7.71 12.16
C SER A 83 0.87 6.37 11.60
N LEU A 84 0.28 6.39 10.41
CA LEU A 84 -0.16 5.20 9.69
C LEU A 84 0.95 4.66 8.79
N SER A 85 0.92 3.36 8.58
CA SER A 85 1.75 2.71 7.56
C SER A 85 1.23 3.02 6.14
N GLN A 86 2.07 2.76 5.15
CA GLN A 86 1.73 2.88 3.73
C GLN A 86 0.49 2.05 3.36
N VAL A 87 0.41 0.81 3.86
CA VAL A 87 -0.74 -0.08 3.65
C VAL A 87 -2.04 0.51 4.23
N GLU A 88 -1.98 1.11 5.42
CA GLU A 88 -3.16 1.74 6.05
C GLU A 88 -3.62 2.98 5.28
N LEU A 89 -2.69 3.82 4.82
CA LEU A 89 -3.02 4.98 3.98
C LEU A 89 -3.60 4.55 2.62
N MET A 90 -3.14 3.44 2.03
CA MET A 90 -3.75 2.89 0.83
C MET A 90 -5.18 2.38 1.04
N LYS A 91 -5.49 1.81 2.22
CA LYS A 91 -6.88 1.45 2.56
C LYS A 91 -7.77 2.70 2.62
N ILE A 92 -7.27 3.81 3.18
CA ILE A 92 -7.98 5.10 3.16
C ILE A 92 -8.20 5.56 1.73
N LEU A 93 -7.17 5.52 0.89
CA LEU A 93 -7.28 5.89 -0.52
C LEU A 93 -8.32 5.02 -1.27
N SER A 94 -8.40 3.72 -0.96
CA SER A 94 -9.40 2.84 -1.58
C SER A 94 -10.84 3.25 -1.23
N ILE A 95 -11.09 3.67 0.01
CA ILE A 95 -12.41 4.21 0.43
C ILE A 95 -12.72 5.53 -0.27
N LEU A 96 -11.77 6.44 -0.38
CA LEU A 96 -11.98 7.71 -1.10
C LEU A 96 -12.26 7.49 -2.59
N ASN A 97 -11.61 6.51 -3.21
CA ASN A 97 -11.89 6.11 -4.59
C ASN A 97 -13.29 5.48 -4.72
N ALA A 98 -13.69 4.64 -3.77
CA ALA A 98 -15.02 4.05 -3.73
C ALA A 98 -16.11 5.13 -3.53
N ALA A 99 -15.90 6.07 -2.60
CA ALA A 99 -16.81 7.20 -2.39
C ALA A 99 -16.98 8.04 -3.68
N ALA A 100 -15.89 8.37 -4.37
CA ALA A 100 -15.99 9.09 -5.64
C ALA A 100 -16.76 8.32 -6.72
N LYS A 101 -16.54 7.01 -6.84
CA LYS A 101 -17.31 6.13 -7.76
C LYS A 101 -18.79 6.07 -7.35
N ALA A 102 -19.07 5.98 -6.04
CA ALA A 102 -20.43 5.92 -5.52
C ALA A 102 -21.18 7.26 -5.73
N ILE A 103 -20.55 8.40 -5.49
CA ILE A 103 -21.11 9.73 -5.77
C ILE A 103 -21.47 9.86 -7.25
N ALA A 104 -20.55 9.51 -8.14
CA ALA A 104 -20.78 9.56 -9.59
C ALA A 104 -21.89 8.59 -10.05
N TYR A 105 -22.04 7.45 -9.39
CA TYR A 105 -23.11 6.47 -9.67
C TYR A 105 -24.46 6.93 -9.11
N GLY A 106 -24.47 7.52 -7.90
CA GLY A 106 -25.67 7.83 -7.14
C GLY A 106 -26.31 9.17 -7.47
N LEU A 107 -25.50 10.18 -7.84
CA LEU A 107 -25.93 11.57 -8.04
C LEU A 107 -25.73 11.99 -9.52
N HIS A 108 -26.54 11.46 -10.41
CA HIS A 108 -26.50 11.85 -11.83
C HIS A 108 -27.56 12.93 -12.08
N GLU A 109 -27.20 13.99 -12.82
CA GLU A 109 -28.11 15.12 -13.15
C GLU A 109 -29.36 14.67 -13.94
N ASP A 110 -29.26 13.56 -14.67
CA ASP A 110 -30.35 12.99 -15.49
C ASP A 110 -31.21 11.95 -14.75
N ASP A 111 -31.04 11.77 -13.44
CA ASP A 111 -31.85 10.82 -12.67
C ASP A 111 -33.29 11.39 -12.48
N PRO A 112 -34.31 10.72 -13.04
CA PRO A 112 -35.64 11.30 -13.10
C PRO A 112 -36.40 11.31 -11.77
N GLU A 113 -35.96 10.57 -10.77
CA GLU A 113 -36.66 10.46 -9.48
C GLU A 113 -35.70 10.23 -8.32
N TYR A 114 -35.91 10.97 -7.23
CA TYR A 114 -35.31 10.75 -5.91
C TYR A 114 -35.73 9.37 -5.37
N ASP A 115 -34.77 8.51 -5.06
CA ASP A 115 -35.04 7.24 -4.41
C ASP A 115 -34.46 7.18 -3.00
N VAL A 116 -34.90 6.18 -2.21
CA VAL A 116 -34.52 6.02 -0.80
C VAL A 116 -33.02 5.78 -0.56
N LEU A 117 -32.23 5.51 -1.60
CA LEU A 117 -30.78 5.30 -1.50
C LEU A 117 -29.98 6.58 -1.72
N GLU A 118 -30.59 7.63 -2.27
CA GLU A 118 -29.89 8.88 -2.57
C GLU A 118 -29.28 9.54 -1.32
N GLU A 119 -29.95 9.39 -0.15
CA GLU A 119 -29.45 9.87 1.13
C GLU A 119 -28.05 9.33 1.47
N TYR A 120 -27.73 8.10 1.07
CA TYR A 120 -26.40 7.51 1.29
C TYR A 120 -25.36 8.17 0.40
N PHE A 121 -25.68 8.43 -0.87
CA PHE A 121 -24.74 9.02 -1.83
C PHE A 121 -24.47 10.51 -1.55
N ILE A 122 -25.49 11.26 -1.14
CA ILE A 122 -25.36 12.68 -0.78
C ILE A 122 -24.42 12.91 0.42
N THR A 123 -24.37 11.96 1.34
CA THR A 123 -23.54 12.08 2.55
C THR A 123 -22.08 11.69 2.32
N LEU A 124 -21.75 11.10 1.18
CA LEU A 124 -20.37 10.75 0.85
C LEU A 124 -19.55 11.98 0.41
N ASP A 125 -18.27 11.96 0.73
CA ASP A 125 -17.30 12.97 0.28
C ASP A 125 -16.01 12.29 -0.16
N GLU A 126 -15.53 12.62 -1.35
CA GLU A 126 -14.28 12.07 -1.89
C GLU A 126 -13.02 12.69 -1.31
N CYS A 127 -13.13 13.71 -0.44
CA CYS A 127 -12.01 14.43 0.19
C CYS A 127 -10.90 14.75 -0.84
N LYS A 128 -11.24 15.49 -1.90
CA LYS A 128 -10.34 15.75 -3.05
C LYS A 128 -8.90 16.09 -2.67
N PRO A 129 -8.63 16.97 -1.67
CA PRO A 129 -7.26 17.31 -1.30
C PRO A 129 -6.50 16.11 -0.74
N LEU A 130 -7.09 15.34 0.18
CA LEU A 130 -6.50 14.15 0.76
C LEU A 130 -6.26 13.07 -0.30
N LYS A 131 -7.29 12.78 -1.11
CA LYS A 131 -7.21 11.80 -2.19
C LYS A 131 -6.10 12.12 -3.19
N LYS A 132 -5.99 13.39 -3.61
CA LYS A 132 -4.94 13.86 -4.53
C LYS A 132 -3.55 13.65 -3.93
N GLU A 133 -3.37 14.00 -2.66
CA GLU A 133 -2.07 13.92 -2.01
C GLU A 133 -1.66 12.46 -1.74
N LEU A 134 -2.57 11.60 -1.30
CA LEU A 134 -2.32 10.16 -1.16
C LEU A 134 -1.95 9.53 -2.51
N SER A 135 -2.71 9.81 -3.57
CA SER A 135 -2.45 9.27 -4.91
C SER A 135 -1.13 9.78 -5.50
N ARG A 136 -0.71 11.00 -5.16
CA ARG A 136 0.56 11.56 -5.59
C ARG A 136 1.76 10.90 -4.91
N CYS A 137 1.62 10.60 -3.62
CA CYS A 137 2.73 10.14 -2.80
C CYS A 137 2.87 8.61 -2.75
N ILE A 138 1.78 7.84 -2.89
CA ILE A 138 1.80 6.39 -2.71
C ILE A 138 1.46 5.70 -4.03
N ILE A 139 2.41 4.93 -4.55
CA ILE A 139 2.24 4.17 -5.81
C ILE A 139 1.69 2.77 -5.52
N SER A 140 2.23 2.09 -4.50
CA SER A 140 1.83 0.74 -4.10
C SER A 140 2.06 0.52 -2.61
N GLU A 141 1.77 -0.66 -2.09
CA GLU A 141 2.01 -1.01 -0.68
C GLU A 141 3.48 -0.93 -0.25
N GLU A 142 4.42 -0.96 -1.21
CA GLU A 142 5.86 -0.96 -0.96
C GLU A 142 6.58 0.27 -1.52
N ILE A 143 5.92 1.05 -2.39
CA ILE A 143 6.58 2.10 -3.16
C ILE A 143 5.96 3.47 -2.87
N ILE A 144 6.76 4.36 -2.26
CA ILE A 144 6.51 5.80 -2.19
C ILE A 144 7.08 6.47 -3.45
N ALA A 145 6.32 7.36 -4.05
CA ALA A 145 6.71 8.08 -5.25
C ALA A 145 7.93 8.99 -5.01
N ASP A 146 8.82 9.10 -5.99
CA ASP A 146 10.01 9.96 -5.90
C ASP A 146 9.65 11.43 -5.67
N ASN A 147 8.51 11.86 -6.21
CA ASN A 147 8.00 13.22 -6.07
C ASN A 147 7.16 13.43 -4.80
N ALA A 148 7.10 12.45 -3.88
CA ALA A 148 6.39 12.59 -2.61
C ALA A 148 7.01 13.68 -1.73
N SER A 149 8.34 13.89 -1.81
CA SER A 149 9.03 15.08 -1.31
C SER A 149 10.23 15.44 -2.19
N PRO A 150 10.67 16.71 -2.20
CA PRO A 150 11.89 17.12 -2.88
C PRO A 150 13.13 16.42 -2.32
N GLU A 151 13.16 16.17 -1.01
CA GLU A 151 14.28 15.51 -0.31
C GLU A 151 14.38 14.04 -0.73
N LEU A 152 13.27 13.30 -0.77
CA LEU A 152 13.26 11.91 -1.24
C LEU A 152 13.79 11.81 -2.69
N SER A 153 13.33 12.71 -3.55
CA SER A 153 13.80 12.79 -4.95
C SER A 153 15.30 13.08 -5.04
N HIS A 154 15.82 13.95 -4.15
CA HIS A 154 17.25 14.25 -4.08
C HIS A 154 18.06 13.03 -3.64
N ILE A 155 17.65 12.38 -2.53
CA ILE A 155 18.29 11.18 -1.98
C ILE A 155 18.37 10.08 -3.02
N ARG A 156 17.26 9.75 -3.70
CA ARG A 156 17.21 8.69 -4.71
C ARG A 156 18.07 8.99 -5.94
N ARG A 157 18.07 10.24 -6.40
CA ARG A 157 18.99 10.66 -7.48
C ARG A 157 20.45 10.48 -7.08
N LYS A 158 20.80 10.82 -5.83
CA LYS A 158 22.15 10.67 -5.31
C LYS A 158 22.56 9.20 -5.22
N ILE A 159 21.65 8.32 -4.74
CA ILE A 159 21.85 6.87 -4.73
C ILE A 159 22.15 6.35 -6.14
N ASN A 160 21.33 6.74 -7.13
CA ASN A 160 21.52 6.32 -8.52
C ASN A 160 22.85 6.81 -9.11
N GLN A 161 23.25 8.05 -8.81
CA GLN A 161 24.52 8.60 -9.26
C GLN A 161 25.74 7.85 -8.67
N ILE A 162 25.67 7.54 -7.35
CA ILE A 162 26.75 6.81 -6.69
C ILE A 162 26.82 5.38 -7.21
N ASN A 163 25.70 4.69 -7.38
CA ASN A 163 25.66 3.36 -7.97
C ASN A 163 26.30 3.34 -9.38
N SER A 164 25.95 4.31 -10.22
CA SER A 164 26.53 4.41 -11.57
C SER A 164 28.03 4.65 -11.54
N LYS A 165 28.51 5.55 -10.69
CA LYS A 165 29.95 5.82 -10.49
C LYS A 165 30.69 4.58 -9.98
N MET A 166 30.09 3.90 -9.01
CA MET A 166 30.68 2.69 -8.41
C MET A 166 30.80 1.56 -9.43
N HIS A 167 29.79 1.32 -10.24
CA HIS A 167 29.88 0.33 -11.32
C HIS A 167 30.95 0.68 -12.34
N THR A 168 31.10 1.95 -12.69
CA THR A 168 32.18 2.40 -13.59
C THR A 168 33.55 2.14 -12.97
N GLU A 169 33.75 2.48 -11.69
CA GLU A 169 35.02 2.28 -11.00
C GLU A 169 35.36 0.79 -10.83
N LEU A 170 34.38 -0.02 -10.44
CA LEU A 170 34.56 -1.47 -10.35
C LEU A 170 34.96 -2.10 -11.70
N ASN A 171 34.32 -1.67 -12.79
CA ASN A 171 34.68 -2.13 -14.13
C ASN A 171 36.10 -1.71 -14.54
N ASN A 172 36.52 -0.50 -14.17
CA ASN A 172 37.89 -0.03 -14.40
C ASN A 172 38.90 -0.90 -13.66
N ILE A 173 38.65 -1.18 -12.36
CA ILE A 173 39.52 -2.04 -11.54
C ILE A 173 39.54 -3.48 -12.09
N LEU A 174 38.39 -4.02 -12.50
CA LEU A 174 38.23 -5.34 -13.08
C LEU A 174 39.08 -5.48 -14.36
N ASN A 175 39.03 -4.48 -15.23
CA ASN A 175 39.81 -4.49 -16.48
C ASN A 175 41.32 -4.32 -16.21
N ALA A 176 41.70 -3.48 -15.24
CA ALA A 176 43.11 -3.25 -14.91
C ALA A 176 43.78 -4.46 -14.22
N HIS A 177 43.00 -5.31 -13.53
CA HIS A 177 43.51 -6.42 -12.72
C HIS A 177 42.97 -7.78 -13.16
N ARG A 178 42.60 -7.91 -14.42
CA ARG A 178 41.93 -9.10 -14.97
C ARG A 178 42.67 -10.43 -14.70
N GLU A 179 43.98 -10.42 -14.68
CA GLU A 179 44.83 -11.60 -14.40
C GLU A 179 44.72 -12.11 -12.96
N TYR A 180 44.37 -11.23 -12.00
CA TYR A 180 44.20 -11.57 -10.59
C TYR A 180 42.81 -12.10 -10.24
N LEU A 181 41.85 -11.93 -11.15
CA LEU A 181 40.47 -12.33 -10.91
C LEU A 181 40.28 -13.84 -11.10
N MET A 182 39.45 -14.45 -10.27
CA MET A 182 38.94 -15.80 -10.52
C MET A 182 37.91 -15.78 -11.65
N ASP A 183 36.98 -14.81 -11.56
CA ASP A 183 35.97 -14.52 -12.55
C ASP A 183 35.86 -13.01 -12.78
N ALA A 184 35.57 -12.58 -14.01
CA ALA A 184 35.39 -11.18 -14.37
C ALA A 184 33.98 -10.69 -14.06
N VAL A 185 33.54 -10.87 -12.81
CA VAL A 185 32.18 -10.48 -12.33
C VAL A 185 32.28 -9.67 -11.06
N ILE A 186 31.35 -8.69 -10.92
CA ILE A 186 31.14 -7.95 -9.69
C ILE A 186 30.14 -8.74 -8.85
N THR A 187 30.49 -9.03 -7.60
CA THR A 187 29.65 -9.75 -6.65
C THR A 187 29.28 -8.86 -5.46
N GLN A 188 28.21 -9.22 -4.74
CA GLN A 188 27.86 -8.54 -3.51
C GLN A 188 28.02 -9.49 -2.31
N ARG A 189 28.71 -9.01 -1.25
CA ARG A 189 28.91 -9.72 0.02
C ARG A 189 28.67 -8.73 1.17
N ASP A 190 27.84 -9.10 2.13
CA ASP A 190 27.48 -8.27 3.30
C ASP A 190 27.05 -6.83 2.92
N GLY A 191 26.39 -6.68 1.76
CA GLY A 191 25.95 -5.39 1.24
C GLY A 191 27.07 -4.53 0.62
N ALA A 192 28.30 -5.08 0.47
CA ALA A 192 29.41 -4.42 -0.21
C ALA A 192 29.67 -5.02 -1.60
N TYR A 193 30.05 -4.21 -2.56
CA TYR A 193 30.45 -4.67 -3.88
C TYR A 193 31.89 -5.16 -3.86
N CYS A 194 32.07 -6.43 -4.20
CA CYS A 194 33.36 -7.13 -4.14
C CYS A 194 33.78 -7.72 -5.48
N LEU A 195 35.09 -7.87 -5.66
CA LEU A 195 35.71 -8.58 -6.77
C LEU A 195 36.22 -9.94 -6.29
N PRO A 196 35.99 -11.04 -7.04
CA PRO A 196 36.51 -12.37 -6.72
C PRO A 196 37.97 -12.48 -7.14
N ILE A 197 38.88 -12.32 -6.22
CA ILE A 197 40.34 -12.38 -6.46
C ILE A 197 40.86 -13.77 -6.12
N LYS A 198 41.76 -14.33 -6.95
CA LYS A 198 42.50 -15.56 -6.63
C LYS A 198 43.32 -15.33 -5.35
N SER A 199 43.25 -16.26 -4.40
CA SER A 199 43.87 -16.10 -3.06
C SER A 199 45.36 -15.76 -3.11
N GLU A 200 46.09 -16.22 -4.12
CA GLU A 200 47.52 -15.92 -4.35
C GLU A 200 47.80 -14.45 -4.65
N TYR A 201 46.79 -13.71 -5.20
CA TYR A 201 46.91 -12.29 -5.54
C TYR A 201 46.18 -11.36 -4.55
N LYS A 202 45.73 -11.86 -3.38
CA LYS A 202 45.01 -11.06 -2.42
C LYS A 202 45.70 -9.77 -2.01
N ASN A 203 47.04 -9.75 -1.97
CA ASN A 203 47.86 -8.59 -1.61
C ASN A 203 48.13 -7.63 -2.77
N LYS A 204 47.71 -7.96 -3.99
CA LYS A 204 47.94 -7.14 -5.21
C LYS A 204 46.78 -6.16 -5.44
N VAL A 205 45.62 -6.40 -4.84
CA VAL A 205 44.43 -5.53 -4.91
C VAL A 205 44.21 -4.91 -3.54
N SER A 206 44.35 -3.58 -3.47
CA SER A 206 44.12 -2.84 -2.22
C SER A 206 42.63 -2.82 -1.89
N GLY A 207 42.25 -3.39 -0.77
CA GLY A 207 40.86 -3.47 -0.34
C GLY A 207 40.65 -4.23 0.96
N VAL A 208 39.38 -4.42 1.34
CA VAL A 208 38.97 -5.18 2.51
C VAL A 208 38.41 -6.53 2.05
N VAL A 209 38.87 -7.61 2.67
CA VAL A 209 38.33 -8.95 2.45
C VAL A 209 37.03 -9.07 3.23
N HIS A 210 35.92 -9.35 2.53
CA HIS A 210 34.60 -9.58 3.13
C HIS A 210 34.29 -11.07 3.29
N ASP A 211 34.79 -11.90 2.35
CA ASP A 211 34.44 -13.32 2.33
C ASP A 211 35.53 -14.13 1.62
N GLN A 212 35.50 -15.46 1.81
CA GLN A 212 36.37 -16.40 1.15
C GLN A 212 35.56 -17.63 0.69
N SER A 213 35.89 -18.17 -0.49
CA SER A 213 35.26 -19.40 -0.95
C SER A 213 35.52 -20.58 0.00
N SER A 214 34.61 -21.55 0.04
CA SER A 214 34.75 -22.76 0.87
C SER A 214 36.05 -23.56 0.62
N THR A 215 36.61 -23.48 -0.60
CA THR A 215 37.87 -24.09 -0.96
C THR A 215 39.10 -23.25 -0.64
N GLY A 216 38.89 -22.00 -0.19
CA GLY A 216 39.96 -21.04 0.07
C GLY A 216 40.68 -20.48 -1.18
N SER A 217 40.24 -20.88 -2.38
CA SER A 217 40.90 -20.48 -3.64
C SER A 217 40.55 -19.07 -4.10
N THR A 218 39.47 -18.51 -3.60
CA THR A 218 38.98 -17.16 -3.99
C THR A 218 38.72 -16.34 -2.74
N VAL A 219 39.16 -15.07 -2.73
CA VAL A 219 38.81 -14.07 -1.75
C VAL A 219 37.96 -12.98 -2.38
N PHE A 220 36.92 -12.55 -1.69
CA PHE A 220 36.03 -11.48 -2.15
C PHE A 220 36.50 -10.16 -1.52
N ILE A 221 37.10 -9.30 -2.36
CA ILE A 221 37.72 -8.05 -1.90
C ILE A 221 36.86 -6.87 -2.34
N GLU A 222 36.47 -6.02 -1.36
CA GLU A 222 35.94 -4.68 -1.62
C GLU A 222 37.12 -3.73 -1.87
N PRO A 223 37.30 -3.18 -3.07
CA PRO A 223 38.40 -2.27 -3.35
C PRO A 223 38.30 -0.97 -2.55
N LEU A 224 39.43 -0.43 -2.10
CA LEU A 224 39.48 0.84 -1.35
C LEU A 224 38.78 1.99 -2.09
N ALA A 225 38.86 2.00 -3.44
CA ALA A 225 38.22 3.02 -4.25
C ALA A 225 36.70 3.07 -4.09
N VAL A 226 36.04 1.92 -3.79
CA VAL A 226 34.58 1.84 -3.66
C VAL A 226 34.07 1.84 -2.21
N ILE A 227 34.91 1.64 -1.21
CA ILE A 227 34.52 1.59 0.21
C ILE A 227 33.77 2.86 0.62
N ARG A 228 34.25 4.05 0.21
CA ARG A 228 33.58 5.31 0.52
C ARG A 228 32.19 5.39 -0.09
N MET A 229 32.04 4.95 -1.34
CA MET A 229 30.76 4.92 -2.05
C MET A 229 29.78 3.94 -1.39
N ASN A 230 30.23 2.75 -0.98
CA ASN A 230 29.43 1.80 -0.23
C ASN A 230 28.92 2.36 1.10
N ASN A 231 29.81 3.05 1.85
CA ASN A 231 29.40 3.69 3.11
C ASN A 231 28.41 4.84 2.88
N GLU A 232 28.61 5.62 1.81
CA GLU A 232 27.66 6.70 1.46
C GLU A 232 26.30 6.14 1.05
N LEU A 233 26.25 5.02 0.29
CA LEU A 233 25.00 4.36 -0.03
C LEU A 233 24.26 3.84 1.21
N LYS A 234 24.98 3.27 2.17
CA LYS A 234 24.38 2.83 3.45
C LYS A 234 23.78 4.00 4.22
N SER A 235 24.48 5.14 4.26
CA SER A 235 23.97 6.38 4.90
C SER A 235 22.71 6.88 4.18
N LEU A 236 22.73 6.96 2.85
CA LEU A 236 21.61 7.42 2.06
C LEU A 236 20.39 6.52 2.18
N ALA A 237 20.58 5.19 2.31
CA ALA A 237 19.48 4.26 2.56
C ALA A 237 18.80 4.51 3.93
N MET A 238 19.57 4.88 4.95
CA MET A 238 19.00 5.29 6.25
C MET A 238 18.27 6.63 6.14
N ASP A 239 18.79 7.57 5.39
CA ASP A 239 18.16 8.88 5.18
C ASP A 239 16.88 8.75 4.35
N GLU A 240 16.85 7.88 3.34
CA GLU A 240 15.66 7.53 2.58
C GLU A 240 14.55 6.99 3.49
N LYS A 241 14.90 6.05 4.37
CA LYS A 241 13.93 5.48 5.33
C LYS A 241 13.36 6.55 6.25
N LYS A 242 14.19 7.42 6.81
CA LYS A 242 13.74 8.53 7.68
C LYS A 242 12.85 9.51 6.92
N GLU A 243 13.17 9.79 5.67
CA GLU A 243 12.36 10.71 4.86
C GLU A 243 10.99 10.09 4.51
N ILE A 244 10.95 8.78 4.22
CA ILE A 244 9.69 8.05 4.03
C ILE A 244 8.83 8.11 5.32
N GLU A 245 9.42 7.92 6.50
CA GLU A 245 8.71 8.03 7.78
C GLU A 245 8.08 9.42 7.95
N LYS A 246 8.80 10.51 7.64
CA LYS A 246 8.25 11.89 7.66
C LYS A 246 7.11 12.08 6.66
N ILE A 247 7.22 11.51 5.46
CA ILE A 247 6.16 11.59 4.45
C ILE A 247 4.90 10.89 4.97
N LEU A 248 5.03 9.69 5.55
CA LEU A 248 3.90 8.94 6.11
C LEU A 248 3.28 9.68 7.31
N GLU A 249 4.07 10.29 8.17
CA GLU A 249 3.61 11.14 9.26
C GLU A 249 2.79 12.34 8.74
N ARG A 250 3.31 13.07 7.77
CA ARG A 250 2.62 14.20 7.13
C ARG A 250 1.29 13.78 6.49
N LEU A 251 1.27 12.65 5.79
CA LEU A 251 0.05 12.11 5.18
C LEU A 251 -0.96 11.65 6.23
N SER A 252 -0.49 11.10 7.35
CA SER A 252 -1.33 10.70 8.47
C SER A 252 -1.96 11.91 9.17
N LEU A 253 -1.20 12.99 9.38
CA LEU A 253 -1.72 14.25 9.92
C LEU A 253 -2.79 14.84 8.99
N LEU A 254 -2.56 14.84 7.68
CA LEU A 254 -3.57 15.28 6.72
C LEU A 254 -4.82 14.39 6.77
N ALA A 255 -4.68 13.07 6.87
CA ALA A 255 -5.81 12.14 6.98
C ALA A 255 -6.59 12.34 8.29
N ALA A 256 -5.91 12.71 9.37
CA ALA A 256 -6.55 12.99 10.66
C ALA A 256 -7.55 14.17 10.61
N GLU A 257 -7.33 15.14 9.72
CA GLU A 257 -8.28 16.25 9.53
C GLU A 257 -9.64 15.77 8.98
N TYR A 258 -9.69 14.58 8.36
CA TYR A 258 -10.86 14.03 7.69
C TYR A 258 -11.47 12.82 8.40
N ILE A 259 -11.11 12.52 9.66
CA ILE A 259 -11.56 11.32 10.38
C ILE A 259 -13.09 11.16 10.34
N ALA A 260 -13.84 12.22 10.62
CA ALA A 260 -15.31 12.17 10.64
C ALA A 260 -15.89 11.81 9.26
N VAL A 261 -15.32 12.37 8.19
CA VAL A 261 -15.73 12.07 6.81
C VAL A 261 -15.36 10.65 6.41
N LEU A 262 -14.15 10.23 6.75
CA LEU A 262 -13.68 8.86 6.47
C LEU A 262 -14.52 7.80 7.21
N ASP A 263 -14.89 8.06 8.46
CA ASP A 263 -15.78 7.18 9.23
C ASP A 263 -17.18 7.11 8.61
N ASN A 264 -17.71 8.25 8.17
CA ASN A 264 -18.98 8.30 7.44
C ASN A 264 -18.92 7.53 6.11
N ASN A 265 -17.90 7.76 5.29
CA ASN A 265 -17.70 7.03 4.03
C ASN A 265 -17.55 5.52 4.23
N ALA A 266 -16.96 5.10 5.35
CA ALA A 266 -16.79 3.68 5.66
C ALA A 266 -18.05 3.00 6.21
N LYS A 267 -19.03 3.77 6.68
CA LYS A 267 -20.32 3.28 7.22
C LYS A 267 -21.40 3.18 6.15
N ASN A 268 -21.39 4.08 5.20
CA ASN A 268 -22.34 4.17 4.09
C ASN A 268 -21.87 3.43 2.84
#